data_20c5a06be11ed70a4f104085543dfcf9
#
_entry.id   20c5a06be11ed70a4f104085543dfcf9
#
_cell.length_a   1.000
_cell.length_b   1.000
_cell.length_c   1.000
_cell.angle_alpha   90.00
_cell.angle_beta   90.00
_cell.angle_gamma   90.00
#
_symmetry.space_group_name_H-M   'P 1'
#
loop_
_entity.id
_entity.type
_entity.pdbx_description
1 polymer ?
#
loop_
_entity_poly.entity_id
_entity_poly.type
_entity_poly.pdbx_seq_one_letter_code
_entity_poly.pdbx_strand_id
1 'polypeptide(L)'
;MKLSEKRNSTFTPHPETDGPIKAVLVDITEPKKRMTQYGEKDEFRLVFETEAIDEDNDRRFCIWSRGYTPSLNEKSALRKDLKKMMGRDLTANELDEFDLEDLIGHGIKLIIQHETKDDKTYANISFMAPDKDKALKPSGKYIRIRDREADGSKPPAPEAESPTGWESIVVHIGKYKGKSLGSVDEAGVSALLANWLPKAVAGGKPDDAALVAGLLELQALLGDEPLY
;
A
#
# COMPACT_ATOMS: atom_id res chain seq x y z
N MET A 1 12.12 34.32 -16.89
CA MET A 1 12.27 33.06 -16.16
C MET A 1 11.28 33.07 -15.01
N LYS A 2 10.17 32.32 -15.13
CA LYS A 2 9.18 32.23 -14.04
C LYS A 2 9.62 31.09 -13.11
N LEU A 3 10.01 31.45 -11.91
CA LEU A 3 10.25 30.49 -10.83
C LEU A 3 8.91 30.17 -10.18
N SER A 4 8.42 28.97 -10.35
CA SER A 4 7.27 28.48 -9.58
C SER A 4 7.81 27.84 -8.30
N GLU A 5 7.32 28.33 -7.17
CA GLU A 5 7.54 27.69 -5.88
C GLU A 5 6.96 26.25 -5.94
N LYS A 6 7.80 25.25 -5.68
CA LYS A 6 7.30 23.88 -5.49
C LYS A 6 6.41 23.93 -4.26
N ARG A 7 5.10 23.90 -4.46
CA ARG A 7 4.17 23.60 -3.37
C ARG A 7 4.51 22.18 -2.89
N ASN A 8 5.11 22.08 -1.73
CA ASN A 8 5.13 20.83 -1.00
C ASN A 8 3.66 20.52 -0.71
N SER A 9 3.07 19.59 -1.45
CA SER A 9 1.75 19.07 -1.13
C SER A 9 1.92 18.30 0.17
N THR A 10 1.56 18.91 1.27
CA THR A 10 1.48 18.24 2.57
C THR A 10 0.34 17.23 2.42
N PHE A 11 0.70 15.95 2.43
CA PHE A 11 -0.31 14.89 2.42
C PHE A 11 -1.08 14.95 3.74
N THR A 12 -2.37 15.24 3.66
CA THR A 12 -3.28 15.18 4.81
C THR A 12 -3.95 13.81 4.81
N PRO A 13 -3.68 12.94 5.80
CA PRO A 13 -4.36 11.66 5.89
C PRO A 13 -5.86 11.88 6.08
N HIS A 14 -6.68 10.93 5.61
CA HIS A 14 -8.11 10.95 5.89
C HIS A 14 -8.33 11.04 7.40
N PRO A 15 -9.24 11.92 7.90
CA PRO A 15 -9.54 12.01 9.33
C PRO A 15 -10.09 10.67 9.87
N GLU A 16 -9.84 10.40 11.14
CA GLU A 16 -10.51 9.28 11.83
C GLU A 16 -12.03 9.47 11.86
N THR A 17 -12.74 8.35 11.97
CA THR A 17 -14.19 8.39 12.02
C THR A 17 -14.69 7.72 13.29
N ASP A 18 -15.62 8.37 14.00
CA ASP A 18 -16.24 7.82 15.22
C ASP A 18 -17.26 6.70 14.90
N GLY A 19 -17.64 6.57 13.64
CA GLY A 19 -18.61 5.59 13.15
C GLY A 19 -18.54 5.37 11.65
N PRO A 20 -19.45 4.54 11.11
CA PRO A 20 -19.46 4.27 9.68
C PRO A 20 -19.84 5.49 8.86
N ILE A 21 -18.95 5.90 7.95
CA ILE A 21 -19.17 6.94 6.96
C ILE A 21 -19.45 6.34 5.59
N LYS A 22 -20.15 7.09 4.74
CA LYS A 22 -20.42 6.67 3.36
C LYS A 22 -19.17 6.82 2.50
N ALA A 23 -18.95 5.82 1.65
CA ALA A 23 -17.90 5.82 0.66
C ALA A 23 -18.37 5.19 -0.65
N VAL A 24 -17.66 5.44 -1.73
CA VAL A 24 -17.92 4.85 -3.04
C VAL A 24 -16.62 4.41 -3.68
N LEU A 25 -16.60 3.23 -4.27
CA LEU A 25 -15.44 2.74 -5.01
C LEU A 25 -15.27 3.57 -6.28
N VAL A 26 -14.11 4.20 -6.45
CA VAL A 26 -13.82 5.08 -7.60
C VAL A 26 -12.67 4.59 -8.46
N ASP A 27 -11.81 3.71 -7.92
CA ASP A 27 -10.67 3.20 -8.67
C ASP A 27 -10.18 1.84 -8.17
N ILE A 28 -9.54 1.14 -9.07
CA ILE A 28 -8.83 -0.11 -8.83
C ILE A 28 -7.44 0.06 -9.42
N THR A 29 -6.41 -0.03 -8.59
CA THR A 29 -5.04 0.15 -9.08
C THR A 29 -4.62 -1.02 -9.94
N GLU A 30 -3.73 -0.78 -10.89
CA GLU A 30 -3.11 -1.87 -11.62
C GLU A 30 -2.29 -2.77 -10.68
N PRO A 31 -2.29 -4.09 -10.93
CA PRO A 31 -1.45 -5.00 -10.16
C PRO A 31 0.03 -4.65 -10.31
N LYS A 32 0.71 -4.46 -9.18
CA LYS A 32 2.16 -4.26 -9.14
C LYS A 32 2.82 -5.43 -8.45
N LYS A 33 3.95 -5.84 -8.97
CA LYS A 33 4.76 -6.89 -8.36
C LYS A 33 5.34 -6.42 -7.04
N ARG A 34 5.08 -7.18 -6.00
CA ARG A 34 5.59 -6.93 -4.66
C ARG A 34 6.32 -8.16 -4.13
N MET A 35 7.53 -7.95 -3.65
CA MET A 35 8.26 -9.00 -2.96
C MET A 35 7.70 -9.20 -1.56
N THR A 36 7.31 -10.43 -1.24
CA THR A 36 6.85 -10.83 0.09
C THR A 36 7.77 -11.93 0.64
N GLN A 37 7.63 -12.24 1.93
CA GLN A 37 8.35 -13.37 2.54
C GLN A 37 8.07 -14.73 1.85
N TYR A 38 7.02 -14.82 1.01
CA TYR A 38 6.63 -16.02 0.26
C TYR A 38 6.94 -15.89 -1.25
N GLY A 39 7.78 -14.92 -1.64
CA GLY A 39 8.12 -14.64 -3.03
C GLY A 39 7.37 -13.44 -3.62
N GLU A 40 7.56 -13.24 -4.92
CA GLU A 40 6.93 -12.17 -5.68
C GLU A 40 5.44 -12.43 -5.86
N LYS A 41 4.60 -11.43 -5.60
CA LYS A 41 3.15 -11.49 -5.78
C LYS A 41 2.66 -10.21 -6.42
N ASP A 42 1.66 -10.35 -7.29
CA ASP A 42 0.92 -9.21 -7.78
C ASP A 42 0.01 -8.67 -6.68
N GLU A 43 0.06 -7.37 -6.45
CA GLU A 43 -0.75 -6.67 -5.46
C GLU A 43 -1.43 -5.47 -6.10
N PHE A 44 -2.73 -5.32 -5.87
CA PHE A 44 -3.52 -4.16 -6.25
C PHE A 44 -4.32 -3.64 -5.07
N ARG A 45 -4.91 -2.45 -5.19
CA ARG A 45 -5.70 -1.80 -4.15
C ARG A 45 -6.99 -1.24 -4.71
N LEU A 46 -7.99 -1.15 -3.85
CA LEU A 46 -9.24 -0.45 -4.11
C LEU A 46 -9.14 0.96 -3.55
N VAL A 47 -9.64 1.94 -4.28
CA VAL A 47 -9.66 3.35 -3.86
C VAL A 47 -11.09 3.81 -3.69
N PHE A 48 -11.38 4.38 -2.53
CA PHE A 48 -12.71 4.85 -2.19
C PHE A 48 -12.70 6.37 -2.00
N GLU A 49 -13.63 7.08 -2.63
CA GLU A 49 -14.03 8.42 -2.20
C GLU A 49 -14.97 8.31 -1.01
N THR A 50 -14.77 9.13 0.01
CA THR A 50 -15.66 9.20 1.17
C THR A 50 -16.55 10.43 1.10
N GLU A 51 -17.55 10.52 1.98
CA GLU A 51 -18.38 11.73 2.12
C GLU A 51 -17.63 12.88 2.81
N ALA A 52 -16.50 12.61 3.48
CA ALA A 52 -15.67 13.63 4.10
C ALA A 52 -15.01 14.53 3.04
N ILE A 53 -14.99 15.83 3.30
CA ILE A 53 -14.47 16.84 2.38
C ILE A 53 -13.12 17.33 2.86
N ASP A 54 -12.16 17.33 1.97
CA ASP A 54 -10.86 17.97 2.10
C ASP A 54 -11.03 19.44 1.65
N GLU A 55 -11.25 20.33 2.62
CA GLU A 55 -11.53 21.75 2.36
C GLU A 55 -10.34 22.45 1.71
N ASP A 56 -9.10 22.04 2.02
CA ASP A 56 -7.88 22.62 1.46
C ASP A 56 -7.77 22.38 -0.06
N ASN A 57 -8.31 21.27 -0.54
CA ASN A 57 -8.21 20.85 -1.93
C ASN A 57 -9.57 20.87 -2.67
N ASP A 58 -10.65 21.33 -2.04
CA ASP A 58 -12.03 21.34 -2.58
C ASP A 58 -12.43 20.00 -3.23
N ARG A 59 -12.14 18.89 -2.56
CA ARG A 59 -12.44 17.54 -3.02
C ARG A 59 -12.80 16.62 -1.85
N ARG A 60 -13.40 15.49 -2.16
CA ARG A 60 -13.59 14.45 -1.15
C ARG A 60 -12.27 13.78 -0.82
N PHE A 61 -12.14 13.38 0.46
CA PHE A 61 -11.04 12.50 0.84
C PHE A 61 -11.13 11.16 0.12
N CYS A 62 -9.97 10.63 -0.26
CA CYS A 62 -9.84 9.28 -0.77
C CYS A 62 -9.09 8.43 0.22
N ILE A 63 -9.52 7.17 0.37
CA ILE A 63 -8.83 6.18 1.18
C ILE A 63 -8.57 4.92 0.35
N TRP A 64 -7.41 4.32 0.60
CA TRP A 64 -6.96 3.13 -0.09
C TRP A 64 -7.18 1.91 0.80
N SER A 65 -7.61 0.82 0.19
CA SER A 65 -7.63 -0.44 0.89
C SER A 65 -6.22 -0.96 1.16
N ARG A 66 -6.12 -1.99 2.00
CA ARG A 66 -4.93 -2.84 2.01
C ARG A 66 -4.67 -3.42 0.62
N GLY A 67 -3.45 -3.91 0.39
CA GLY A 67 -3.11 -4.62 -0.82
C GLY A 67 -3.81 -5.98 -0.92
N TYR A 68 -4.30 -6.32 -2.11
CA TYR A 68 -4.92 -7.59 -2.42
C TYR A 68 -4.15 -8.33 -3.51
N THR A 69 -3.93 -9.60 -3.31
CA THR A 69 -3.54 -10.49 -4.39
C THR A 69 -4.76 -10.75 -5.29
N PRO A 70 -4.65 -10.74 -6.64
CA PRO A 70 -5.75 -11.03 -7.55
C PRO A 70 -6.16 -12.50 -7.46
N SER A 71 -6.98 -12.81 -6.48
CA SER A 71 -7.48 -14.17 -6.22
C SER A 71 -8.82 -14.11 -5.50
N LEU A 72 -9.80 -14.86 -6.01
CA LEU A 72 -11.12 -15.06 -5.40
C LEU A 72 -11.22 -16.35 -4.59
N ASN A 73 -10.08 -16.96 -4.26
CA ASN A 73 -10.06 -18.12 -3.35
C ASN A 73 -10.77 -17.76 -2.05
N GLU A 74 -11.49 -18.70 -1.45
CA GLU A 74 -12.30 -18.52 -0.24
C GLU A 74 -11.48 -17.94 0.94
N LYS A 75 -10.20 -18.30 1.04
CA LYS A 75 -9.29 -17.83 2.08
C LYS A 75 -8.67 -16.47 1.78
N SER A 76 -8.81 -15.96 0.54
CA SER A 76 -8.19 -14.69 0.13
C SER A 76 -8.79 -13.51 0.89
N ALA A 77 -7.94 -12.50 1.10
CA ALA A 77 -8.37 -11.26 1.72
C ALA A 77 -9.37 -10.50 0.85
N LEU A 78 -9.16 -10.53 -0.47
CA LEU A 78 -10.06 -9.89 -1.44
C LEU A 78 -11.50 -10.44 -1.31
N ARG A 79 -11.68 -11.77 -1.40
CA ARG A 79 -13.02 -12.36 -1.32
C ARG A 79 -13.73 -12.05 0.00
N LYS A 80 -12.99 -12.09 1.11
CA LYS A 80 -13.54 -11.73 2.43
C LYS A 80 -14.02 -10.29 2.50
N ASP A 81 -13.29 -9.37 1.91
CA ASP A 81 -13.68 -7.96 1.94
C ASP A 81 -14.76 -7.65 0.89
N LEU A 82 -14.76 -8.30 -0.28
CA LEU A 82 -15.89 -8.25 -1.22
C LEU A 82 -17.19 -8.72 -0.57
N LYS A 83 -17.15 -9.82 0.19
CA LYS A 83 -18.30 -10.30 0.95
C LYS A 83 -18.84 -9.26 1.94
N LYS A 84 -17.93 -8.52 2.62
CA LYS A 84 -18.34 -7.43 3.52
C LYS A 84 -18.94 -6.26 2.74
N MET A 85 -18.32 -5.86 1.62
CA MET A 85 -18.78 -4.76 0.77
C MET A 85 -20.17 -5.02 0.18
N MET A 86 -20.39 -6.25 -0.32
CA MET A 86 -21.65 -6.65 -0.96
C MET A 86 -22.72 -7.11 0.05
N GLY A 87 -22.32 -7.43 1.30
CA GLY A 87 -23.21 -7.99 2.31
C GLY A 87 -23.64 -9.44 2.03
N ARG A 88 -23.03 -10.09 1.03
CA ARG A 88 -23.25 -11.50 0.65
C ARG A 88 -21.98 -12.08 0.06
N ASP A 89 -21.91 -13.39 -0.01
CA ASP A 89 -20.83 -14.04 -0.76
C ASP A 89 -21.09 -14.00 -2.28
N LEU A 90 -20.03 -14.17 -3.07
CA LEU A 90 -20.14 -14.34 -4.51
C LEU A 90 -20.81 -15.68 -4.84
N THR A 91 -21.70 -15.68 -5.81
CA THR A 91 -22.31 -16.90 -6.35
C THR A 91 -21.29 -17.67 -7.19
N ALA A 92 -21.58 -18.95 -7.52
CA ALA A 92 -20.70 -19.74 -8.36
C ALA A 92 -20.47 -19.09 -9.73
N ASN A 93 -21.52 -18.56 -10.35
CA ASN A 93 -21.40 -17.89 -11.64
C ASN A 93 -20.55 -16.61 -11.57
N GLU A 94 -20.70 -15.81 -10.48
CA GLU A 94 -19.88 -14.62 -10.27
C GLU A 94 -18.40 -14.98 -10.02
N LEU A 95 -18.12 -16.14 -9.45
CA LEU A 95 -16.73 -16.57 -9.23
C LEU A 95 -16.00 -16.91 -10.53
N ASP A 96 -16.74 -17.35 -11.55
CA ASP A 96 -16.18 -17.73 -12.85
C ASP A 96 -15.90 -16.49 -13.75
N GLU A 97 -16.71 -15.44 -13.63
CA GLU A 97 -16.66 -14.26 -14.51
C GLU A 97 -16.68 -12.93 -13.72
N PHE A 98 -16.04 -12.87 -12.56
CA PHE A 98 -16.08 -11.67 -11.73
C PHE A 98 -15.13 -10.58 -12.23
N ASP A 99 -15.70 -9.46 -12.68
CA ASP A 99 -14.95 -8.27 -13.01
C ASP A 99 -15.03 -7.26 -11.85
N LEU A 100 -13.87 -6.88 -11.31
CA LEU A 100 -13.77 -5.85 -10.27
C LEU A 100 -14.21 -4.47 -10.78
N GLU A 101 -14.08 -4.20 -12.08
CA GLU A 101 -14.48 -2.93 -12.69
C GLU A 101 -16.00 -2.70 -12.55
N ASP A 102 -16.81 -3.75 -12.52
CA ASP A 102 -18.26 -3.65 -12.30
C ASP A 102 -18.62 -3.09 -10.92
N LEU A 103 -17.68 -3.09 -9.99
CA LEU A 103 -17.88 -2.48 -8.67
C LEU A 103 -17.59 -0.98 -8.62
N ILE A 104 -17.08 -0.37 -9.68
CA ILE A 104 -16.88 1.08 -9.72
C ILE A 104 -18.23 1.78 -9.58
N GLY A 105 -18.31 2.72 -8.64
CA GLY A 105 -19.58 3.37 -8.25
C GLY A 105 -20.38 2.63 -7.19
N HIS A 106 -19.89 1.47 -6.71
CA HIS A 106 -20.56 0.74 -5.62
C HIS A 106 -20.39 1.48 -4.30
N GLY A 107 -21.53 1.80 -3.65
CA GLY A 107 -21.57 2.49 -2.36
C GLY A 107 -21.36 1.54 -1.18
N ILE A 108 -20.53 1.93 -0.25
CA ILE A 108 -20.21 1.18 0.97
C ILE A 108 -20.16 2.10 2.18
N LYS A 109 -20.14 1.50 3.37
CA LYS A 109 -19.85 2.19 4.63
C LYS A 109 -18.49 1.74 5.15
N LEU A 110 -17.67 2.71 5.59
CA LEU A 110 -16.32 2.48 6.10
C LEU A 110 -16.17 3.09 7.50
N ILE A 111 -15.35 2.45 8.34
CA ILE A 111 -14.77 3.07 9.53
C ILE A 111 -13.28 3.20 9.29
N ILE A 112 -12.74 4.39 9.55
CA ILE A 112 -11.34 4.72 9.33
C ILE A 112 -10.69 5.01 10.67
N GLN A 113 -9.55 4.37 10.89
CA GLN A 113 -8.73 4.53 12.08
C GLN A 113 -7.31 4.87 11.70
N HIS A 114 -6.66 5.67 12.55
CA HIS A 114 -5.26 6.00 12.38
C HIS A 114 -4.37 4.95 13.06
N GLU A 115 -3.29 4.65 12.39
CA GLU A 115 -2.19 3.88 12.94
C GLU A 115 -0.91 4.71 12.80
N THR A 116 -0.22 4.93 13.92
CA THR A 116 1.05 5.65 13.90
C THR A 116 2.19 4.65 13.89
N LYS A 117 3.04 4.74 12.87
CA LYS A 117 4.23 3.92 12.72
C LYS A 117 5.37 4.80 12.23
N ASP A 118 6.53 4.71 12.90
CA ASP A 118 7.74 5.45 12.53
C ASP A 118 7.48 6.97 12.37
N ASP A 119 6.77 7.56 13.36
CA ASP A 119 6.35 8.98 13.41
C ASP A 119 5.44 9.44 12.24
N LYS A 120 4.95 8.51 11.43
CA LYS A 120 3.98 8.77 10.37
C LYS A 120 2.61 8.23 10.75
N THR A 121 1.57 9.02 10.51
CA THR A 121 0.18 8.60 10.71
C THR A 121 -0.41 8.10 9.41
N TYR A 122 -0.96 6.89 9.46
CA TYR A 122 -1.63 6.23 8.33
C TYR A 122 -3.10 6.07 8.65
N ALA A 123 -3.95 6.46 7.72
CA ALA A 123 -5.38 6.19 7.79
C ALA A 123 -5.66 4.80 7.20
N ASN A 124 -6.27 3.93 7.99
CA ASN A 124 -6.56 2.55 7.61
C ASN A 124 -8.06 2.27 7.70
N ILE A 125 -8.56 1.45 6.77
CA ILE A 125 -9.95 0.96 6.83
C ILE A 125 -10.02 -0.18 7.84
N SER A 126 -10.69 0.05 8.96
CA SER A 126 -10.89 -0.93 10.02
C SER A 126 -12.18 -1.75 9.85
N PHE A 127 -13.18 -1.18 9.15
CA PHE A 127 -14.47 -1.80 8.93
C PHE A 127 -15.01 -1.49 7.53
N MET A 128 -15.72 -2.45 6.94
CA MET A 128 -16.46 -2.33 5.68
C MET A 128 -17.83 -2.98 5.81
N ALA A 129 -18.85 -2.35 5.26
CA ALA A 129 -20.21 -2.89 5.16
C ALA A 129 -20.92 -2.35 3.91
N PRO A 130 -21.96 -3.04 3.41
CA PRO A 130 -22.75 -2.51 2.29
C PRO A 130 -23.50 -1.25 2.72
N ASP A 131 -23.59 -0.27 1.85
CA ASP A 131 -24.51 0.85 2.04
C ASP A 131 -25.87 0.46 1.48
N LYS A 132 -26.81 0.12 2.38
CA LYS A 132 -28.19 -0.23 2.01
C LYS A 132 -29.08 0.98 1.82
N ASP A 133 -28.58 2.15 2.19
CA ASP A 133 -29.28 3.43 2.06
C ASP A 133 -29.00 4.06 0.69
N LYS A 134 -29.22 5.36 0.63
CA LYS A 134 -28.89 6.14 -0.56
C LYS A 134 -27.37 6.17 -0.75
N ALA A 135 -26.87 5.33 -1.64
CA ALA A 135 -25.44 5.19 -1.88
C ALA A 135 -24.79 6.51 -2.28
N LEU A 136 -23.60 6.76 -1.76
CA LEU A 136 -22.78 7.88 -2.19
C LEU A 136 -22.42 7.66 -3.67
N LYS A 137 -22.58 8.69 -4.50
CA LYS A 137 -22.13 8.63 -5.90
C LYS A 137 -20.73 9.23 -6.04
N PRO A 138 -19.92 8.76 -7.00
CA PRO A 138 -18.65 9.40 -7.31
C PRO A 138 -18.81 10.91 -7.54
N SER A 139 -17.87 11.70 -7.04
CA SER A 139 -17.93 13.16 -7.17
C SER A 139 -17.72 13.67 -8.60
N GLY A 140 -17.09 12.84 -9.44
CA GLY A 140 -16.61 13.23 -10.78
C GLY A 140 -15.30 14.04 -10.74
N LYS A 141 -14.80 14.41 -9.56
CA LYS A 141 -13.51 15.10 -9.40
C LYS A 141 -12.31 14.15 -9.32
N TYR A 142 -12.56 12.88 -9.00
CA TYR A 142 -11.50 11.86 -8.94
C TYR A 142 -11.11 11.40 -10.34
N ILE A 143 -9.84 11.53 -10.68
CA ILE A 143 -9.29 11.01 -11.92
C ILE A 143 -8.62 9.67 -11.60
N ARG A 144 -8.99 8.60 -12.29
CA ARG A 144 -8.43 7.26 -12.07
C ARG A 144 -6.93 7.26 -12.35
N ILE A 145 -6.20 6.44 -11.60
CA ILE A 145 -4.73 6.39 -11.69
C ILE A 145 -4.27 6.09 -13.11
N ARG A 146 -4.92 5.12 -13.78
CA ARG A 146 -4.61 4.77 -15.17
C ARG A 146 -4.80 5.93 -16.16
N ASP A 147 -5.75 6.82 -15.87
CA ASP A 147 -6.09 7.93 -16.76
C ASP A 147 -5.17 9.16 -16.52
N ARG A 148 -4.47 9.20 -15.40
CA ARG A 148 -3.57 10.30 -15.02
C ARG A 148 -2.25 10.30 -15.80
N GLU A 149 -1.76 9.12 -16.22
CA GLU A 149 -0.54 9.01 -17.03
C GLU A 149 -0.73 9.62 -18.43
N ALA A 150 -1.97 9.64 -18.94
CA ALA A 150 -2.31 10.26 -20.20
C ALA A 150 -2.31 11.80 -20.17
N ASP A 151 -2.50 12.42 -19.00
CA ASP A 151 -2.65 13.88 -18.83
C ASP A 151 -1.42 14.56 -18.19
N GLY A 152 -0.36 13.84 -17.90
CA GLY A 152 0.88 14.40 -17.32
C GLY A 152 0.71 14.99 -15.89
N SER A 153 -0.46 14.87 -15.29
CA SER A 153 -0.72 15.26 -13.92
C SER A 153 -0.33 14.14 -12.97
N LYS A 154 0.86 14.24 -12.38
CA LYS A 154 1.27 13.34 -11.30
C LYS A 154 0.33 13.56 -10.11
N PRO A 155 -0.42 12.54 -9.68
CA PRO A 155 -1.30 12.68 -8.52
C PRO A 155 -0.51 12.87 -7.24
N PRO A 156 -1.09 13.50 -6.22
CA PRO A 156 -0.71 13.18 -4.88
C PRO A 156 -1.23 11.76 -4.60
N ALA A 157 -0.42 10.76 -4.93
CA ALA A 157 -0.59 9.49 -4.29
C ALA A 157 -0.39 9.74 -2.80
N PRO A 158 -1.24 9.22 -1.90
CA PRO A 158 -0.74 8.79 -0.64
C PRO A 158 0.15 7.60 -1.00
N GLU A 159 1.39 7.89 -1.32
CA GLU A 159 2.43 6.93 -1.13
C GLU A 159 2.44 6.65 0.39
N ALA A 160 1.58 5.69 0.82
CA ALA A 160 2.16 4.72 1.68
C ALA A 160 3.27 4.14 0.80
N GLU A 161 4.41 4.80 0.78
CA GLU A 161 5.66 4.15 0.50
C GLU A 161 5.76 3.03 1.53
N SER A 162 5.15 1.89 1.20
CA SER A 162 5.75 0.65 1.64
C SER A 162 7.18 0.81 1.14
N PRO A 163 8.18 0.82 2.01
CA PRO A 163 9.56 1.00 1.60
C PRO A 163 9.84 -0.04 0.51
N THR A 164 9.81 0.42 -0.75
CA THR A 164 10.16 -0.35 -1.94
C THR A 164 11.64 -0.19 -2.09
N GLY A 165 12.37 -0.98 -1.35
CA GLY A 165 13.81 -0.93 -1.34
C GLY A 165 14.33 -1.84 -0.24
N TRP A 166 15.62 -1.85 -0.07
CA TRP A 166 16.35 -2.59 0.95
C TRP A 166 15.79 -2.34 2.38
N GLU A 167 15.20 -1.17 2.64
CA GLU A 167 14.65 -0.79 3.97
C GLU A 167 13.51 -1.70 4.44
N SER A 168 12.72 -2.25 3.51
CA SER A 168 11.57 -3.12 3.84
C SER A 168 11.94 -4.57 4.09
N ILE A 169 13.16 -4.95 3.75
CA ILE A 169 13.60 -6.35 3.83
C ILE A 169 13.73 -6.76 5.28
N VAL A 170 13.01 -7.82 5.66
CA VAL A 170 13.04 -8.34 7.02
C VAL A 170 14.32 -9.13 7.28
N VAL A 171 15.07 -8.71 8.28
CA VAL A 171 16.25 -9.44 8.75
C VAL A 171 15.79 -10.75 9.41
N HIS A 172 16.16 -11.89 8.86
CA HIS A 172 15.75 -13.20 9.36
C HIS A 172 16.76 -13.85 10.30
N ILE A 173 17.87 -13.16 10.60
CA ILE A 173 19.01 -13.68 11.36
C ILE A 173 19.38 -12.80 12.55
N GLY A 174 20.07 -13.40 13.52
CA GLY A 174 20.72 -12.73 14.66
C GLY A 174 19.77 -11.96 15.58
N LYS A 175 20.29 -10.94 16.26
CA LYS A 175 19.56 -10.11 17.23
C LYS A 175 18.50 -9.20 16.59
N TYR A 176 18.58 -8.99 15.27
CA TYR A 176 17.66 -8.15 14.50
C TYR A 176 16.56 -8.95 13.79
N LYS A 177 16.47 -10.26 14.06
CA LYS A 177 15.44 -11.12 13.46
C LYS A 177 14.04 -10.56 13.66
N GLY A 178 13.31 -10.41 12.56
CA GLY A 178 11.93 -9.87 12.53
C GLY A 178 11.86 -8.35 12.38
N LYS A 179 12.97 -7.61 12.39
CA LYS A 179 13.01 -6.18 12.09
C LYS A 179 13.22 -5.94 10.60
N SER A 180 12.70 -4.83 10.06
CA SER A 180 13.05 -4.39 8.71
C SER A 180 14.48 -3.85 8.68
N LEU A 181 15.20 -4.04 7.58
CA LEU A 181 16.59 -3.62 7.45
C LEU A 181 16.76 -2.10 7.63
N GLY A 182 15.79 -1.29 7.19
CA GLY A 182 15.76 0.14 7.44
C GLY A 182 15.54 0.56 8.90
N SER A 183 15.11 -0.38 9.77
CA SER A 183 14.95 -0.13 11.22
C SER A 183 16.13 -0.67 12.05
N VAL A 184 17.16 -1.20 11.40
CA VAL A 184 18.39 -1.66 12.04
C VAL A 184 19.31 -0.48 12.25
N ASP A 185 19.88 -0.36 13.45
CA ASP A 185 20.87 0.67 13.75
C ASP A 185 22.12 0.56 12.87
N GLU A 186 22.84 1.67 12.71
CA GLU A 186 24.03 1.76 11.85
C GLU A 186 25.08 0.70 12.20
N ALA A 187 25.31 0.43 13.48
CA ALA A 187 26.22 -0.59 13.95
C ALA A 187 25.75 -2.00 13.54
N GLY A 188 24.44 -2.22 13.54
CA GLY A 188 23.84 -3.47 13.07
C GLY A 188 23.97 -3.69 11.58
N VAL A 189 23.73 -2.62 10.81
CA VAL A 189 23.93 -2.65 9.35
C VAL A 189 25.39 -2.94 9.02
N SER A 190 26.33 -2.22 9.64
CA SER A 190 27.76 -2.44 9.44
C SER A 190 28.17 -3.88 9.78
N ALA A 191 27.62 -4.45 10.86
CA ALA A 191 27.89 -5.85 11.23
C ALA A 191 27.31 -6.84 10.20
N LEU A 192 26.14 -6.57 9.63
CA LEU A 192 25.54 -7.40 8.58
C LEU A 192 26.38 -7.35 7.29
N LEU A 193 26.80 -6.16 6.88
CA LEU A 193 27.64 -5.97 5.69
C LEU A 193 29.00 -6.65 5.85
N ALA A 194 29.69 -6.41 6.97
CA ALA A 194 31.05 -6.90 7.17
C ALA A 194 31.15 -8.40 7.49
N ASN A 195 30.23 -8.94 8.28
CA ASN A 195 30.39 -10.29 8.86
C ASN A 195 29.44 -11.33 8.27
N TRP A 196 28.25 -10.92 7.84
CA TRP A 196 27.24 -11.86 7.37
C TRP A 196 27.13 -11.90 5.85
N LEU A 197 27.07 -10.78 5.17
CA LEU A 197 26.90 -10.69 3.72
C LEU A 197 27.92 -11.54 2.93
N PRO A 198 29.25 -11.50 3.24
CA PRO A 198 30.20 -12.30 2.49
C PRO A 198 29.98 -13.81 2.62
N LYS A 199 29.54 -14.25 3.80
CA LYS A 199 29.24 -15.66 4.06
C LYS A 199 27.94 -16.10 3.38
N ALA A 200 26.93 -15.24 3.36
CA ALA A 200 25.64 -15.50 2.72
C ALA A 200 25.78 -15.60 1.21
N VAL A 201 26.55 -14.69 0.60
CA VAL A 201 26.86 -14.72 -0.84
C VAL A 201 27.62 -16.00 -1.20
N ALA A 202 28.62 -16.41 -0.42
CA ALA A 202 29.36 -17.64 -0.65
C ALA A 202 28.51 -18.90 -0.41
N GLY A 203 27.53 -18.84 0.49
CA GLY A 203 26.67 -19.96 0.85
C GLY A 203 25.51 -20.23 -0.11
N GLY A 204 25.08 -19.23 -0.88
CA GLY A 204 24.06 -19.33 -1.93
C GLY A 204 22.70 -19.89 -1.49
N LYS A 205 22.29 -19.68 -0.22
CA LYS A 205 21.02 -20.20 0.29
C LYS A 205 19.85 -19.37 -0.27
N PRO A 206 18.78 -20.01 -0.78
CA PRO A 206 17.63 -19.30 -1.32
C PRO A 206 16.93 -18.42 -0.27
N ASP A 207 16.91 -18.81 0.99
CA ASP A 207 16.30 -18.05 2.09
C ASP A 207 17.05 -16.74 2.41
N ASP A 208 18.33 -16.66 2.07
CA ASP A 208 19.18 -15.49 2.28
C ASP A 208 19.07 -14.47 1.14
N ALA A 209 18.52 -14.86 -0.02
CA ALA A 209 18.58 -14.08 -1.25
C ALA A 209 18.01 -12.66 -1.12
N ALA A 210 16.87 -12.49 -0.44
CA ALA A 210 16.24 -11.18 -0.25
C ALA A 210 17.12 -10.25 0.60
N LEU A 211 17.65 -10.74 1.72
CA LEU A 211 18.51 -9.96 2.62
C LEU A 211 19.86 -9.64 1.97
N VAL A 212 20.41 -10.58 1.19
CA VAL A 212 21.62 -10.35 0.38
C VAL A 212 21.40 -9.23 -0.62
N ALA A 213 20.29 -9.28 -1.39
CA ALA A 213 19.97 -8.25 -2.39
C ALA A 213 19.83 -6.87 -1.75
N GLY A 214 19.12 -6.74 -0.63
CA GLY A 214 18.95 -5.48 0.06
C GLY A 214 20.23 -4.92 0.67
N LEU A 215 21.09 -5.76 1.21
CA LEU A 215 22.39 -5.32 1.72
C LEU A 215 23.35 -4.88 0.61
N LEU A 216 23.29 -5.50 -0.58
CA LEU A 216 24.07 -5.08 -1.74
C LEU A 216 23.54 -3.74 -2.29
N GLU A 217 22.22 -3.54 -2.33
CA GLU A 217 21.62 -2.27 -2.72
C GLU A 217 22.02 -1.15 -1.74
N LEU A 218 21.94 -1.40 -0.44
CA LEU A 218 22.38 -0.46 0.59
C LEU A 218 23.88 -0.14 0.47
N GLN A 219 24.71 -1.13 0.23
CA GLN A 219 26.15 -0.95 0.04
C GLN A 219 26.44 -0.05 -1.18
N ALA A 220 25.71 -0.23 -2.27
CA ALA A 220 25.83 0.60 -3.46
C ALA A 220 25.43 2.07 -3.20
N LEU A 221 24.41 2.30 -2.33
CA LEU A 221 23.97 3.65 -1.95
C LEU A 221 24.94 4.37 -1.01
N LEU A 222 25.62 3.63 -0.14
CA LEU A 222 26.59 4.19 0.81
C LEU A 222 27.93 4.59 0.13
N GLY A 223 28.12 4.18 -1.13
CA GLY A 223 29.40 4.41 -1.85
C GLY A 223 30.48 3.45 -1.38
N ASP A 224 31.50 3.32 -2.22
CA ASP A 224 32.61 2.36 -2.06
C ASP A 224 33.65 2.82 -0.99
N GLU A 225 33.21 3.56 0.04
CA GLU A 225 34.09 3.88 1.18
C GLU A 225 34.06 2.73 2.19
N PRO A 226 35.18 2.03 2.39
CA PRO A 226 35.27 1.06 3.47
C PRO A 226 35.13 1.80 4.80
N LEU A 227 34.08 1.47 5.56
CA LEU A 227 33.92 1.91 6.96
C LEU A 227 35.07 1.29 7.76
N TYR A 228 36.09 2.09 8.03
CA TYR A 228 37.16 1.77 8.98
C TYR A 228 36.71 2.06 10.40
#